data_94a4bd64ed63fe9e198213c6471e25b6
#
_entry.id   94a4bd64ed63fe9e198213c6471e25b6
#
_cell.length_a   1.000
_cell.length_b   1.000
_cell.length_c   1.000
_cell.angle_alpha   90.00
_cell.angle_beta   90.00
_cell.angle_gamma   90.00
#
_symmetry.space_group_name_H-M   'P 1'
#
loop_
_entity.id
_entity.type
_entity.pdbx_description
1 polymer ?
#
loop_
_entity_poly.entity_id
_entity_poly.type
_entity_poly.pdbx_seq_one_letter_code
_entity_poly.pdbx_strand_id
1 'polypeptide(L)'
;MNLSLRMLSLACVATLVAAAGTAHADNIVSGTVWQNQAPFVNLTTPLAPPVGGAAATFTVNGINFNSNGSTDYTIGSFLTSGGNTVSNQSAGFAGIAGNTLNNTIFEFSGTTFLAAGTYNVTHDDGVYVFLNGGPNVLPSDSGFPTSADTESFTIANAGNYSFMIEYTEINGAPAVLNAPFAAVPAQTPEPSSIVLFGSGLLAAAGFIRRRMTA
;
A
#
# COMPACT_ATOMS: atom_id res chain seq x y z
N MET A 1 -12.71 54.21 -6.64
CA MET A 1 -12.45 52.89 -5.97
C MET A 1 -11.24 52.27 -6.69
N ASN A 2 -10.11 52.18 -6.00
CA ASN A 2 -8.81 51.98 -6.61
C ASN A 2 -8.62 50.61 -7.25
N LEU A 3 -8.12 50.58 -8.48
CA LEU A 3 -7.79 49.37 -9.26
C LEU A 3 -6.86 48.40 -8.50
N SER A 4 -6.00 48.96 -7.65
CA SER A 4 -5.07 48.21 -6.79
C SER A 4 -5.72 47.33 -5.77
N LEU A 5 -6.89 47.69 -5.24
CA LEU A 5 -7.62 46.86 -4.26
C LEU A 5 -8.32 45.65 -4.92
N ARG A 6 -8.69 45.78 -6.20
CA ARG A 6 -9.27 44.68 -6.98
C ARG A 6 -8.24 43.65 -7.42
N MET A 7 -7.02 44.08 -7.73
CA MET A 7 -5.92 43.17 -8.05
C MET A 7 -5.43 42.38 -6.83
N LEU A 8 -5.42 43.00 -5.64
CA LEU A 8 -4.98 42.33 -4.42
C LEU A 8 -5.95 41.21 -4.00
N SER A 9 -7.25 41.41 -4.14
CA SER A 9 -8.27 40.39 -3.82
C SER A 9 -8.24 39.21 -4.79
N LEU A 10 -7.93 39.44 -6.08
CA LEU A 10 -7.81 38.36 -7.06
C LEU A 10 -6.54 37.53 -6.85
N ALA A 11 -5.44 38.15 -6.45
CA ALA A 11 -4.18 37.47 -6.13
C ALA A 11 -4.28 36.58 -4.88
N CYS A 12 -5.00 37.02 -3.84
CA CYS A 12 -5.24 36.20 -2.63
C CYS A 12 -6.10 34.98 -2.90
N VAL A 13 -7.09 35.06 -3.79
CA VAL A 13 -7.92 33.89 -4.17
C VAL A 13 -7.12 32.89 -4.98
N ALA A 14 -6.27 33.37 -5.92
CA ALA A 14 -5.43 32.48 -6.73
C ALA A 14 -4.36 31.74 -5.90
N THR A 15 -3.79 32.37 -4.87
CA THR A 15 -2.80 31.74 -3.99
C THR A 15 -3.43 30.71 -3.02
N LEU A 16 -4.67 30.89 -2.58
CA LEU A 16 -5.34 29.91 -1.74
C LEU A 16 -5.74 28.64 -2.50
N VAL A 17 -6.09 28.75 -3.77
CA VAL A 17 -6.43 27.57 -4.61
C VAL A 17 -5.18 26.74 -4.94
N ALA A 18 -4.02 27.37 -5.09
CA ALA A 18 -2.76 26.66 -5.32
C ALA A 18 -2.22 25.92 -4.10
N ALA A 19 -2.70 26.25 -2.89
CA ALA A 19 -2.29 25.62 -1.64
C ALA A 19 -3.16 24.41 -1.22
N ALA A 20 -4.23 24.10 -1.98
CA ALA A 20 -4.96 22.84 -1.84
C ALA A 20 -4.13 21.70 -2.46
N GLY A 21 -2.98 21.41 -1.85
CA GLY A 21 -2.21 20.24 -2.15
C GLY A 21 -3.09 19.01 -1.92
N THR A 22 -3.06 18.08 -2.84
CA THR A 22 -3.65 16.75 -2.65
C THR A 22 -3.05 16.15 -1.38
N ALA A 23 -3.85 16.00 -0.34
CA ALA A 23 -3.46 15.20 0.80
C ALA A 23 -3.41 13.74 0.32
N HIS A 24 -2.24 13.29 -0.10
CA HIS A 24 -1.98 11.89 -0.29
C HIS A 24 -1.90 11.26 1.10
N ALA A 25 -2.80 10.34 1.40
CA ALA A 25 -2.59 9.44 2.52
C ALA A 25 -1.36 8.58 2.16
N ASP A 26 -0.36 8.56 3.02
CA ASP A 26 0.76 7.63 2.88
C ASP A 26 0.19 6.22 2.82
N ASN A 27 0.61 5.45 1.82
CA ASN A 27 0.16 4.07 1.72
C ASN A 27 0.89 3.23 2.76
N ILE A 28 0.20 2.94 3.85
CA ILE A 28 0.70 2.10 4.92
C ILE A 28 0.17 0.69 4.70
N VAL A 29 1.06 -0.24 4.46
CA VAL A 29 0.77 -1.67 4.37
C VAL A 29 1.02 -2.30 5.75
N SER A 30 0.02 -2.93 6.30
CA SER A 30 0.16 -3.71 7.54
C SER A 30 0.84 -5.03 7.23
N GLY A 31 1.83 -5.41 8.04
CA GLY A 31 2.56 -6.66 7.90
C GLY A 31 2.49 -7.50 9.16
N THR A 32 2.39 -8.81 8.97
CA THR A 32 2.49 -9.83 10.02
C THR A 32 3.48 -10.89 9.56
N VAL A 33 4.29 -11.41 10.47
CA VAL A 33 5.28 -12.43 10.18
C VAL A 33 5.19 -13.58 11.16
N TRP A 34 5.28 -14.79 10.64
CA TRP A 34 5.38 -16.06 11.37
C TRP A 34 6.64 -16.78 10.95
N GLN A 35 7.36 -17.34 11.91
CA GLN A 35 8.57 -18.13 11.66
C GLN A 35 8.36 -19.61 11.96
N ASN A 36 9.24 -20.45 11.42
CA ASN A 36 9.22 -21.91 11.57
C ASN A 36 7.88 -22.52 11.15
N GLN A 37 7.29 -21.96 10.09
CA GLN A 37 6.02 -22.43 9.54
C GLN A 37 6.28 -23.39 8.37
N ALA A 38 5.41 -24.36 8.20
CA ALA A 38 5.36 -25.13 6.97
C ALA A 38 4.89 -24.23 5.82
N PRO A 39 5.44 -24.38 4.61
CA PRO A 39 5.00 -23.62 3.44
C PRO A 39 3.55 -23.94 3.14
N PHE A 40 2.81 -22.96 2.69
CA PHE A 40 1.45 -23.15 2.20
C PHE A 40 1.46 -23.48 0.70
N VAL A 41 0.52 -24.30 0.29
CA VAL A 41 0.34 -24.71 -1.10
C VAL A 41 -1.13 -24.61 -1.49
N ASN A 42 -1.39 -24.22 -2.75
CA ASN A 42 -2.74 -24.22 -3.34
C ASN A 42 -3.80 -23.46 -2.51
N LEU A 43 -3.46 -22.30 -1.96
CA LEU A 43 -4.44 -21.48 -1.24
C LEU A 43 -5.49 -20.92 -2.20
N THR A 44 -6.74 -21.24 -1.94
CA THR A 44 -7.91 -20.66 -2.62
C THR A 44 -8.57 -19.56 -1.81
N THR A 45 -8.31 -19.54 -0.51
CA THR A 45 -8.78 -18.54 0.47
C THR A 45 -7.61 -18.16 1.36
N PRO A 46 -7.66 -16.98 2.00
CA PRO A 46 -6.62 -16.56 2.94
C PRO A 46 -6.34 -17.64 4.00
N LEU A 47 -5.06 -17.80 4.32
CA LEU A 47 -4.61 -18.71 5.35
C LEU A 47 -5.19 -18.32 6.71
N ALA A 48 -5.66 -19.29 7.47
CA ALA A 48 -5.91 -19.05 8.89
C ALA A 48 -4.57 -18.78 9.59
N PRO A 49 -4.50 -17.76 10.48
CA PRO A 49 -3.26 -17.46 11.19
C PRO A 49 -2.65 -18.71 11.81
N PRO A 50 -1.33 -18.95 11.65
CA PRO A 50 -0.67 -20.12 12.23
C PRO A 50 -0.89 -20.24 13.73
N VAL A 51 -0.99 -21.49 14.20
CA VAL A 51 -1.16 -21.77 15.64
C VAL A 51 0.06 -21.29 16.40
N GLY A 52 -0.15 -20.54 17.46
CA GLY A 52 0.94 -19.94 18.26
C GLY A 52 1.04 -18.42 18.13
N GLY A 53 0.27 -17.83 17.22
CA GLY A 53 0.24 -16.37 17.01
C GLY A 53 1.39 -15.86 16.13
N ALA A 54 1.33 -14.59 15.81
CA ALA A 54 2.36 -13.90 15.03
C ALA A 54 3.64 -13.76 15.84
N ALA A 55 4.79 -13.96 15.18
CA ALA A 55 6.09 -13.65 15.79
C ALA A 55 6.26 -12.13 15.93
N ALA A 56 5.79 -11.35 14.94
CA ALA A 56 5.74 -9.91 15.00
C ALA A 56 4.71 -9.30 14.05
N THR A 57 4.32 -8.05 14.33
CA THR A 57 3.57 -7.19 13.43
C THR A 57 4.34 -5.89 13.17
N PHE A 58 4.13 -5.27 12.02
CA PHE A 58 4.82 -4.05 11.60
C PHE A 58 4.01 -3.33 10.51
N THR A 59 4.47 -2.20 10.05
CA THR A 59 3.98 -1.56 8.83
C THR A 59 5.13 -1.25 7.89
N VAL A 60 4.85 -1.27 6.58
CA VAL A 60 5.80 -0.89 5.52
C VAL A 60 5.14 0.12 4.57
N ASN A 61 5.95 0.90 3.86
CA ASN A 61 5.49 1.91 2.92
C ASN A 61 5.32 1.38 1.48
N GLY A 62 5.49 0.09 1.27
CA GLY A 62 5.32 -0.57 -0.04
C GLY A 62 5.78 -2.01 0.01
N ILE A 63 5.53 -2.75 -1.07
CA ILE A 63 5.96 -4.14 -1.24
C ILE A 63 6.88 -4.21 -2.46
N ASN A 64 8.17 -4.01 -2.20
CA ASN A 64 9.26 -4.15 -3.16
C ASN A 64 10.49 -4.68 -2.42
N PHE A 65 10.45 -5.96 -2.07
CA PHE A 65 11.50 -6.61 -1.29
C PHE A 65 12.35 -7.49 -2.20
N ASN A 66 13.68 -7.39 -2.07
CA ASN A 66 14.61 -8.17 -2.87
C ASN A 66 15.93 -8.36 -2.12
N SER A 67 16.34 -9.58 -1.96
CA SER A 67 17.65 -9.92 -1.37
C SER A 67 18.83 -9.67 -2.32
N ASN A 68 18.55 -9.29 -3.60
CA ASN A 68 19.57 -9.07 -4.63
C ASN A 68 20.54 -10.26 -4.82
N GLY A 69 20.05 -11.47 -4.67
CA GLY A 69 20.83 -12.70 -4.78
C GLY A 69 21.74 -12.99 -3.56
N SER A 70 21.68 -12.18 -2.50
CA SER A 70 22.41 -12.45 -1.26
C SER A 70 21.74 -13.60 -0.51
N THR A 71 22.55 -14.51 0.01
CA THR A 71 22.10 -15.65 0.85
C THR A 71 22.06 -15.34 2.34
N ASP A 72 22.59 -14.18 2.75
CA ASP A 72 22.71 -13.78 4.16
C ASP A 72 21.63 -12.79 4.61
N TYR A 73 20.52 -12.71 3.87
CA TYR A 73 19.44 -11.80 4.22
C TYR A 73 18.67 -12.29 5.44
N THR A 74 18.39 -11.35 6.32
CA THR A 74 17.54 -11.54 7.49
C THR A 74 16.14 -10.95 7.24
N ILE A 75 15.18 -11.27 8.10
CA ILE A 75 13.83 -10.69 8.05
C ILE A 75 13.89 -9.16 8.01
N GLY A 76 14.68 -8.55 8.88
CA GLY A 76 14.80 -7.09 8.94
C GLY A 76 15.44 -6.49 7.69
N SER A 77 16.51 -7.09 7.15
CA SER A 77 17.15 -6.61 5.92
C SER A 77 16.26 -6.81 4.69
N PHE A 78 15.50 -7.90 4.62
CA PHE A 78 14.53 -8.14 3.55
C PHE A 78 13.43 -7.07 3.54
N LEU A 79 12.79 -6.83 4.67
CA LEU A 79 11.70 -5.85 4.78
C LEU A 79 12.15 -4.39 4.57
N THR A 80 13.43 -4.08 4.73
CA THR A 80 14.01 -2.76 4.44
C THR A 80 14.66 -2.66 3.07
N SER A 81 14.70 -3.75 2.30
CA SER A 81 15.22 -3.75 0.94
C SER A 81 14.33 -2.94 -0.03
N GLY A 82 14.81 -2.65 -1.23
CA GLY A 82 14.06 -1.93 -2.25
C GLY A 82 13.65 -0.50 -1.88
N GLY A 83 14.27 0.09 -0.85
CA GLY A 83 13.96 1.45 -0.37
C GLY A 83 12.78 1.51 0.59
N ASN A 84 12.29 0.36 1.09
CA ASN A 84 11.21 0.32 2.06
C ASN A 84 11.65 0.76 3.46
N THR A 85 10.69 1.26 4.22
CA THR A 85 10.85 1.57 5.65
C THR A 85 9.89 0.72 6.47
N VAL A 86 10.37 0.19 7.60
CA VAL A 86 9.57 -0.57 8.55
C VAL A 86 9.26 0.30 9.76
N SER A 87 7.98 0.42 10.09
CA SER A 87 7.47 1.25 11.18
C SER A 87 6.46 0.47 12.03
N ASN A 88 6.00 1.07 13.13
CA ASN A 88 4.97 0.50 14.02
C ASN A 88 5.26 -0.96 14.42
N GLN A 89 6.51 -1.26 14.71
CA GLN A 89 6.97 -2.60 15.04
C GLN A 89 6.44 -3.04 16.41
N SER A 90 5.86 -4.24 16.47
CA SER A 90 5.54 -4.87 17.76
C SER A 90 6.81 -5.20 18.55
N ALA A 91 6.68 -5.41 19.85
CA ALA A 91 7.81 -5.75 20.73
C ALA A 91 8.58 -7.02 20.28
N GLY A 92 7.88 -7.96 19.59
CA GLY A 92 8.49 -9.18 19.06
C GLY A 92 9.43 -8.95 17.88
N PHE A 93 9.28 -7.85 17.14
CA PHE A 93 10.02 -7.61 15.90
C PHE A 93 11.54 -7.59 16.11
N ALA A 94 12.00 -6.90 17.15
CA ALA A 94 13.43 -6.83 17.45
C ALA A 94 14.06 -8.21 17.70
N GLY A 95 13.28 -9.14 18.25
CA GLY A 95 13.73 -10.51 18.51
C GLY A 95 13.89 -11.38 17.27
N ILE A 96 13.23 -11.02 16.15
CA ILE A 96 13.23 -11.82 14.92
C ILE A 96 13.91 -11.13 13.74
N ALA A 97 14.14 -9.83 13.81
CA ALA A 97 14.68 -9.06 12.68
C ALA A 97 16.05 -9.58 12.19
N GLY A 98 16.85 -10.14 13.08
CA GLY A 98 18.13 -10.78 12.77
C GLY A 98 18.05 -12.24 12.32
N ASN A 99 16.87 -12.86 12.33
CA ASN A 99 16.72 -14.25 11.95
C ASN A 99 16.70 -14.40 10.43
N THR A 100 17.07 -15.61 9.94
CA THR A 100 17.01 -15.95 8.52
C THR A 100 15.57 -16.00 8.02
N LEU A 101 15.40 -15.93 6.70
CA LEU A 101 14.08 -16.01 6.05
C LEU A 101 13.50 -17.43 5.98
N ASN A 102 14.28 -18.45 6.33
CA ASN A 102 13.87 -19.85 6.20
C ASN A 102 12.55 -20.15 6.92
N ASN A 103 11.62 -20.82 6.23
CA ASN A 103 10.34 -21.22 6.75
C ASN A 103 9.56 -20.05 7.39
N THR A 104 9.55 -18.92 6.70
CA THR A 104 8.89 -17.69 7.14
C THR A 104 7.65 -17.43 6.28
N ILE A 105 6.54 -17.11 6.92
CA ILE A 105 5.32 -16.63 6.27
C ILE A 105 5.18 -15.15 6.59
N PHE A 106 4.89 -14.37 5.56
CA PHE A 106 4.49 -12.97 5.68
C PHE A 106 3.07 -12.80 5.17
N GLU A 107 2.28 -12.02 5.88
CA GLU A 107 1.00 -11.50 5.42
C GLU A 107 1.09 -9.99 5.33
N PHE A 108 0.74 -9.44 4.19
CA PHE A 108 0.65 -8.00 3.97
C PHE A 108 -0.78 -7.63 3.62
N SER A 109 -1.31 -6.63 4.27
CA SER A 109 -2.69 -6.20 4.03
C SER A 109 -2.83 -4.69 4.01
N GLY A 110 -3.84 -4.22 3.27
CA GLY A 110 -4.11 -2.80 3.11
C GLY A 110 -5.27 -2.53 2.17
N THR A 111 -5.38 -1.27 1.75
CA THR A 111 -6.34 -0.84 0.73
C THR A 111 -5.61 -0.04 -0.33
N THR A 112 -5.88 -0.33 -1.59
CA THR A 112 -5.25 0.32 -2.73
C THR A 112 -6.29 0.70 -3.78
N PHE A 113 -6.02 1.73 -4.58
CA PHE A 113 -6.82 2.01 -5.77
C PHE A 113 -6.23 1.27 -6.96
N LEU A 114 -7.05 0.44 -7.61
CA LEU A 114 -6.68 -0.24 -8.85
C LEU A 114 -7.53 0.31 -10.00
N ALA A 115 -6.88 0.78 -11.06
CA ALA A 115 -7.54 1.06 -12.33
C ALA A 115 -7.87 -0.27 -13.04
N ALA A 116 -8.75 -0.25 -14.04
CA ALA A 116 -8.92 -1.40 -14.91
C ALA A 116 -7.62 -1.65 -15.68
N GLY A 117 -7.14 -2.91 -15.68
CA GLY A 117 -5.85 -3.26 -16.29
C GLY A 117 -5.24 -4.51 -15.70
N THR A 118 -4.02 -4.82 -16.14
CA THR A 118 -3.24 -5.99 -15.68
C THR A 118 -2.17 -5.54 -14.69
N TYR A 119 -2.01 -6.30 -13.63
CA TYR A 119 -1.07 -6.08 -12.55
C TYR A 119 -0.15 -7.28 -12.40
N ASN A 120 1.10 -7.03 -12.09
CA ASN A 120 2.13 -8.05 -11.95
C ASN A 120 2.58 -8.19 -10.51
N VAL A 121 2.93 -9.42 -10.13
CA VAL A 121 3.61 -9.75 -8.88
C VAL A 121 4.83 -10.58 -9.22
N THR A 122 6.00 -10.14 -8.76
CA THR A 122 7.23 -10.93 -8.88
C THR A 122 7.57 -11.52 -7.53
N HIS A 123 7.86 -12.79 -7.48
CA HIS A 123 8.09 -13.51 -6.22
C HIS A 123 9.13 -14.64 -6.38
N ASP A 124 9.68 -15.06 -5.26
CA ASP A 124 10.56 -16.18 -4.99
C ASP A 124 10.60 -16.35 -3.45
N ASP A 125 9.93 -17.29 -2.81
CA ASP A 125 9.17 -18.47 -3.23
C ASP A 125 7.67 -18.22 -3.51
N GLY A 126 6.76 -18.82 -2.72
CA GLY A 126 5.32 -18.86 -2.96
C GLY A 126 4.59 -17.56 -2.59
N VAL A 127 3.64 -17.14 -3.43
CA VAL A 127 2.80 -15.97 -3.19
C VAL A 127 1.34 -16.23 -3.52
N TYR A 128 0.43 -15.61 -2.78
CA TYR A 128 -1.02 -15.55 -3.05
C TYR A 128 -1.52 -14.13 -2.84
N VAL A 129 -2.45 -13.72 -3.68
CA VAL A 129 -3.06 -12.39 -3.62
C VAL A 129 -4.57 -12.52 -3.55
N PHE A 130 -5.17 -11.94 -2.54
CA PHE A 130 -6.61 -11.90 -2.32
C PHE A 130 -7.11 -10.47 -2.38
N LEU A 131 -8.19 -10.22 -3.13
CA LEU A 131 -8.80 -8.90 -3.25
C LEU A 131 -10.22 -8.94 -2.69
N ASN A 132 -10.59 -7.97 -1.86
CA ASN A 132 -11.90 -7.85 -1.22
C ASN A 132 -12.38 -9.12 -0.51
N GLY A 133 -11.45 -9.89 0.06
CA GLY A 133 -11.75 -11.17 0.72
C GLY A 133 -12.20 -12.28 -0.23
N GLY A 134 -12.04 -12.09 -1.54
CA GLY A 134 -12.32 -13.09 -2.57
C GLY A 134 -11.26 -14.20 -2.64
N PRO A 135 -11.35 -15.06 -3.66
CA PRO A 135 -10.35 -16.10 -3.91
C PRO A 135 -9.01 -15.51 -4.34
N ASN A 136 -7.96 -16.34 -4.32
CA ASN A 136 -6.67 -15.99 -4.91
C ASN A 136 -6.84 -15.57 -6.38
N VAL A 137 -6.29 -14.39 -6.74
CA VAL A 137 -6.38 -13.84 -8.09
C VAL A 137 -5.22 -14.22 -9.00
N LEU A 138 -4.13 -14.77 -8.44
CA LEU A 138 -3.01 -15.31 -9.21
C LEU A 138 -3.31 -16.72 -9.73
N PRO A 139 -2.64 -17.19 -10.77
CA PRO A 139 -2.71 -18.57 -11.21
C PRO A 139 -2.47 -19.57 -10.07
N SER A 140 -3.03 -20.77 -10.18
CA SER A 140 -2.94 -21.81 -9.14
C SER A 140 -1.55 -22.41 -8.94
N ASP A 141 -0.62 -22.10 -9.83
CA ASP A 141 0.76 -22.56 -9.85
C ASP A 141 1.76 -21.49 -9.36
N SER A 142 1.28 -20.46 -8.67
CA SER A 142 2.15 -19.51 -7.95
C SER A 142 3.02 -20.22 -6.88
N GLY A 143 3.36 -21.45 -7.18
CA GLY A 143 4.15 -22.37 -6.38
C GLY A 143 5.56 -21.87 -6.13
N PHE A 144 6.43 -22.70 -5.69
CA PHE A 144 7.75 -22.37 -5.17
C PHE A 144 8.81 -22.32 -6.31
N PRO A 145 8.96 -21.17 -7.04
CA PRO A 145 10.00 -21.06 -8.04
C PRO A 145 11.37 -21.14 -7.35
N THR A 146 12.32 -21.75 -8.05
CA THR A 146 13.73 -21.76 -7.60
C THR A 146 14.48 -20.51 -8.06
N SER A 147 13.79 -19.58 -8.67
CA SER A 147 14.25 -18.27 -9.14
C SER A 147 13.05 -17.36 -9.29
N ALA A 148 13.25 -16.06 -9.15
CA ALA A 148 12.17 -15.10 -9.24
C ALA A 148 11.31 -15.28 -10.51
N ASP A 149 10.02 -15.41 -10.33
CA ASP A 149 9.01 -15.50 -11.38
C ASP A 149 8.03 -14.33 -11.29
N THR A 150 7.32 -14.04 -12.37
CA THR A 150 6.36 -12.93 -12.44
C THR A 150 5.03 -13.43 -12.95
N GLU A 151 4.03 -13.30 -12.12
CA GLU A 151 2.65 -13.63 -12.43
C GLU A 151 1.77 -12.39 -12.55
N SER A 152 0.61 -12.54 -13.18
CA SER A 152 -0.29 -11.42 -13.42
C SER A 152 -1.75 -11.76 -13.12
N PHE A 153 -2.51 -10.72 -12.73
CA PHE A 153 -3.95 -10.75 -12.63
C PHE A 153 -4.57 -9.51 -13.28
N THR A 154 -5.86 -9.58 -13.61
CA THR A 154 -6.56 -8.48 -14.30
C THR A 154 -7.71 -7.93 -13.46
N ILE A 155 -7.78 -6.61 -13.38
CA ILE A 155 -8.87 -5.87 -12.78
C ILE A 155 -9.80 -5.36 -13.88
N ALA A 156 -11.06 -5.78 -13.86
CA ALA A 156 -12.05 -5.36 -14.85
C ALA A 156 -12.62 -3.96 -14.56
N ASN A 157 -12.80 -3.60 -13.30
CA ASN A 157 -13.41 -2.34 -12.88
C ASN A 157 -12.47 -1.57 -11.96
N ALA A 158 -12.25 -0.29 -12.27
CA ALA A 158 -11.48 0.59 -11.41
C ALA A 158 -12.18 0.81 -10.05
N GLY A 159 -11.43 0.85 -8.96
CA GLY A 159 -11.97 1.06 -7.63
C GLY A 159 -10.95 0.91 -6.51
N ASN A 160 -11.42 1.14 -5.29
CA ASN A 160 -10.66 0.81 -4.09
C ASN A 160 -10.86 -0.67 -3.75
N TYR A 161 -9.75 -1.36 -3.55
CA TYR A 161 -9.72 -2.78 -3.20
C TYR A 161 -8.97 -2.97 -1.88
N SER A 162 -9.59 -3.67 -0.94
CA SER A 162 -8.80 -4.28 0.12
C SER A 162 -7.97 -5.42 -0.48
N PHE A 163 -6.72 -5.52 -0.07
CA PHE A 163 -5.86 -6.61 -0.49
C PHE A 163 -5.27 -7.34 0.72
N MET A 164 -4.97 -8.62 0.52
CA MET A 164 -4.11 -9.43 1.36
C MET A 164 -3.14 -10.18 0.45
N ILE A 165 -1.86 -10.10 0.77
CA ILE A 165 -0.80 -10.83 0.10
C ILE A 165 -0.16 -11.74 1.13
N GLU A 166 -0.18 -13.04 0.86
CA GLU A 166 0.52 -14.04 1.64
C GLU A 166 1.74 -14.51 0.87
N TYR A 167 2.89 -14.38 1.49
CA TYR A 167 4.19 -14.75 0.92
C TYR A 167 4.89 -15.74 1.85
N THR A 168 5.41 -16.79 1.28
CA THR A 168 6.21 -17.77 2.01
C THR A 168 7.61 -17.87 1.45
N GLU A 169 8.58 -17.90 2.35
CA GLU A 169 9.98 -18.13 2.03
C GLU A 169 10.43 -19.42 2.74
N ILE A 170 10.82 -20.43 1.94
CA ILE A 170 11.08 -21.78 2.46
C ILE A 170 12.56 -21.99 2.74
N ASN A 171 13.38 -21.64 1.75
CA ASN A 171 14.79 -22.00 1.72
C ASN A 171 15.72 -20.89 2.21
N GLY A 172 15.14 -19.73 2.51
CA GLY A 172 15.87 -18.51 2.79
C GLY A 172 16.23 -17.74 1.52
N ALA A 173 17.14 -16.79 1.63
CA ALA A 173 17.55 -16.01 0.48
C ALA A 173 18.34 -16.87 -0.55
N PRO A 174 18.24 -16.55 -1.85
CA PRO A 174 17.63 -15.33 -2.41
C PRO A 174 16.10 -15.32 -2.32
N ALA A 175 15.53 -14.16 -2.02
CA ALA A 175 14.12 -13.96 -1.81
C ALA A 175 13.66 -12.70 -2.55
N VAL A 176 12.48 -12.74 -3.16
CA VAL A 176 11.88 -11.61 -3.87
C VAL A 176 10.39 -11.56 -3.60
N LEU A 177 9.88 -10.39 -3.28
CA LEU A 177 8.46 -10.07 -3.34
C LEU A 177 8.29 -8.63 -3.82
N ASN A 178 7.78 -8.46 -5.03
CA ASN A 178 7.47 -7.15 -5.60
C ASN A 178 6.01 -7.10 -6.07
N ALA A 179 5.20 -6.32 -5.39
CA ALA A 179 3.79 -6.09 -5.67
C ALA A 179 3.51 -4.58 -5.72
N PRO A 180 3.89 -3.89 -6.81
CA PRO A 180 3.87 -2.43 -6.88
C PRO A 180 2.46 -1.84 -6.74
N PHE A 181 1.42 -2.60 -7.04
CA PHE A 181 0.03 -2.17 -6.87
C PHE A 181 -0.32 -1.89 -5.39
N ALA A 182 0.32 -2.56 -4.45
CA ALA A 182 0.09 -2.37 -3.03
C ALA A 182 0.61 -1.01 -2.51
N ALA A 183 1.47 -0.33 -3.27
CA ALA A 183 1.99 0.99 -2.95
C ALA A 183 1.13 2.15 -3.47
N VAL A 184 0.02 1.88 -4.16
CA VAL A 184 -0.87 2.92 -4.66
C VAL A 184 -1.88 3.30 -3.58
N PRO A 185 -1.86 4.55 -3.07
CA PRO A 185 -2.81 4.98 -2.04
C PRO A 185 -4.26 4.81 -2.50
N ALA A 186 -5.11 4.35 -1.59
CA ALA A 186 -6.54 4.34 -1.82
C ALA A 186 -7.02 5.75 -2.15
N GLN A 187 -7.79 5.90 -3.22
CA GLN A 187 -8.40 7.19 -3.53
C GLN A 187 -9.47 7.50 -2.48
N THR A 188 -9.21 8.49 -1.66
CA THR A 188 -10.26 9.09 -0.84
C THR A 188 -11.07 10.03 -1.73
N PRO A 189 -12.43 9.98 -1.68
CA PRO A 189 -13.24 11.01 -2.30
C PRO A 189 -12.73 12.38 -1.82
N GLU A 190 -12.52 13.30 -2.75
CA GLU A 190 -12.10 14.65 -2.38
C GLU A 190 -13.04 15.17 -1.28
N PRO A 191 -12.50 15.65 -0.15
CA PRO A 191 -13.35 16.06 0.94
C PRO A 191 -14.38 17.07 0.43
N SER A 192 -15.62 16.92 0.84
CA SER A 192 -16.68 17.92 0.61
C SER A 192 -16.27 19.32 1.06
N SER A 193 -15.15 19.45 1.76
CA SER A 193 -14.45 20.70 2.06
C SER A 193 -14.13 21.55 0.83
N ILE A 194 -13.82 20.96 -0.34
CA ILE A 194 -13.62 21.74 -1.59
C ILE A 194 -14.96 22.32 -2.07
N VAL A 195 -16.03 21.51 -2.01
CA VAL A 195 -17.38 21.96 -2.34
C VAL A 195 -17.86 22.99 -1.32
N LEU A 196 -17.62 22.76 -0.03
CA LEU A 196 -17.97 23.69 1.05
C LEU A 196 -17.17 24.99 0.95
N PHE A 197 -15.89 24.91 0.65
CA PHE A 197 -15.04 26.08 0.47
C PHE A 197 -15.44 26.87 -0.78
N GLY A 198 -15.70 26.20 -1.90
CA GLY A 198 -16.17 26.84 -3.14
C GLY A 198 -17.54 27.51 -2.96
N SER A 199 -18.48 26.85 -2.30
CA SER A 199 -19.80 27.42 -1.99
C SER A 199 -19.71 28.57 -0.98
N GLY A 200 -18.82 28.48 0.01
CA GLY A 200 -18.55 29.57 0.96
C GLY A 200 -17.99 30.83 0.28
N LEU A 201 -17.05 30.66 -0.65
CA LEU A 201 -16.52 31.77 -1.46
C LEU A 201 -17.57 32.43 -2.34
N LEU A 202 -18.41 31.63 -2.99
CA LEU A 202 -19.51 32.16 -3.80
C LEU A 202 -20.52 32.94 -2.95
N ALA A 203 -20.86 32.44 -1.77
CA ALA A 203 -21.74 33.15 -0.83
C ALA A 203 -21.11 34.48 -0.36
N ALA A 204 -19.82 34.47 0.03
CA ALA A 204 -19.09 35.67 0.42
C ALA A 204 -19.01 36.72 -0.70
N ALA A 205 -18.72 36.29 -1.94
CA ALA A 205 -18.69 37.16 -3.10
C ALA A 205 -20.06 37.78 -3.41
N GLY A 206 -21.13 37.00 -3.27
CA GLY A 206 -22.51 37.46 -3.40
C GLY A 206 -22.89 38.51 -2.37
N PHE A 207 -22.47 38.32 -1.12
CA PHE A 207 -22.72 39.25 -0.02
C PHE A 207 -21.98 40.60 -0.23
N ILE A 208 -20.73 40.55 -0.66
CA ILE A 208 -19.93 41.76 -0.96
C ILE A 208 -20.55 42.53 -2.11
N ARG A 209 -20.97 41.83 -3.17
CA ARG A 209 -21.61 42.48 -4.34
C ARG A 209 -22.90 43.21 -3.93
N ARG A 210 -23.72 42.60 -3.09
CA ARG A 210 -24.97 43.21 -2.61
C ARG A 210 -24.73 44.46 -1.78
N ARG A 211 -23.67 44.53 -1.00
CA ARG A 211 -23.31 45.74 -0.22
C ARG A 211 -22.74 46.87 -1.09
N MET A 212 -22.22 46.58 -2.26
CA MET A 212 -21.65 47.60 -3.14
C MET A 212 -22.66 48.19 -4.12
N THR A 213 -23.84 47.61 -4.20
CA THR A 213 -24.95 48.06 -5.09
C THR A 213 -26.11 48.68 -4.29
N ALA A 214 -26.06 48.72 -3.00
CA ALA A 214 -26.98 49.43 -2.10
C ALA A 214 -26.35 50.73 -1.63
#